data_b9f49d25f675f208b4d61ef0d0b59713
#
_entry.id   b9f49d25f675f208b4d61ef0d0b59713
#
_cell.length_a   1.000
_cell.length_b   1.000
_cell.length_c   1.000
_cell.angle_alpha   90.00
_cell.angle_beta   90.00
_cell.angle_gamma   90.00
#
_symmetry.space_group_name_H-M   'P 1'
#
loop_
_entity.id
_entity.type
_entity.pdbx_description
1 polymer ?
#
loop_
_entity_poly.entity_id
_entity_poly.type
_entity_poly.pdbx_seq_one_letter_code
_entity_poly.pdbx_strand_id
1 'polypeptide(L)'
;SCDIAKALGTKKIQLWLAREGTLCAEGKNPVEMTLQLRDAFNDILTYRDDALILVEPKPNEPIDRSICGTAGHALAVGAYTVDPSRVGLCIESAHSILAGLDPANDMGFALALNKLWGVHLNDQNGCRYDQDKAFGVDNLRNAFNQVKVLYENNFGDRGNFECVGLDVKAMRTQPDEDCYRHLINSKKIFEKLLAKVKRFDYEFQAACVKEQNFEKLEMYVMDLLMGD
;
A
#
# COMPACT_ATOMS: atom_id res chain seq x y z
N SER A 1 -7.02 -6.20 -20.64
CA SER A 1 -5.85 -6.08 -19.72
C SER A 1 -4.91 -7.28 -19.84
N CYS A 2 -5.41 -8.54 -19.81
CA CYS A 2 -4.59 -9.76 -19.85
C CYS A 2 -3.66 -9.83 -21.07
N ASP A 3 -4.17 -9.54 -22.27
CA ASP A 3 -3.37 -9.58 -23.51
C ASP A 3 -2.29 -8.49 -23.53
N ILE A 4 -2.62 -7.30 -23.02
CA ILE A 4 -1.65 -6.21 -22.86
C ILE A 4 -0.54 -6.61 -21.89
N ALA A 5 -0.90 -7.17 -20.73
CA ALA A 5 0.06 -7.65 -19.76
C ALA A 5 0.96 -8.75 -20.34
N LYS A 6 0.39 -9.67 -21.14
CA LYS A 6 1.16 -10.70 -21.85
C LYS A 6 2.13 -10.10 -22.86
N ALA A 7 1.68 -9.13 -23.66
CA ALA A 7 2.51 -8.44 -24.64
C ALA A 7 3.68 -7.66 -23.99
N LEU A 8 3.45 -7.13 -22.77
CA LEU A 8 4.46 -6.43 -21.98
C LEU A 8 5.37 -7.37 -21.17
N GLY A 9 5.13 -8.69 -21.22
CA GLY A 9 5.93 -9.68 -20.48
C GLY A 9 5.70 -9.68 -18.97
N THR A 10 4.61 -9.08 -18.48
CA THR A 10 4.25 -9.09 -17.06
C THR A 10 3.14 -10.09 -16.75
N LYS A 11 3.19 -10.69 -15.57
CA LYS A 11 2.12 -11.54 -15.05
C LYS A 11 1.15 -10.77 -14.16
N LYS A 12 1.58 -9.63 -13.60
CA LYS A 12 0.79 -8.82 -12.67
C LYS A 12 -0.22 -7.97 -13.40
N ILE A 13 -1.45 -8.00 -12.92
CA ILE A 13 -2.55 -7.14 -13.33
C ILE A 13 -3.04 -6.43 -12.08
N GLN A 14 -2.76 -5.14 -11.97
CA GLN A 14 -3.20 -4.34 -10.85
C GLN A 14 -4.60 -3.82 -11.10
N LEU A 15 -5.46 -3.94 -10.09
CA LEU A 15 -6.84 -3.47 -10.10
C LEU A 15 -7.02 -2.42 -9.01
N TRP A 16 -7.21 -1.19 -9.44
CA TRP A 16 -7.59 -0.06 -8.60
C TRP A 16 -9.11 0.03 -8.56
N LEU A 17 -9.71 -0.32 -7.41
CA LEU A 17 -11.14 -0.52 -7.25
C LEU A 17 -11.84 0.72 -6.65
N ALA A 18 -11.69 1.87 -7.29
CA ALA A 18 -12.20 3.14 -6.77
C ALA A 18 -13.43 3.70 -7.52
N ARG A 19 -13.93 2.99 -8.53
CA ARG A 19 -15.08 3.46 -9.32
C ARG A 19 -16.21 2.43 -9.29
N GLU A 20 -17.26 2.77 -8.58
CA GLU A 20 -18.49 1.99 -8.48
C GLU A 20 -19.66 2.81 -9.03
N GLY A 21 -20.47 2.25 -9.86
CA GLY A 21 -21.60 2.81 -10.60
C GLY A 21 -22.17 4.17 -10.15
N THR A 22 -22.81 4.23 -8.98
CA THR A 22 -23.55 5.42 -8.54
C THR A 22 -23.27 5.76 -7.06
N LEU A 23 -23.44 7.03 -6.71
CA LEU A 23 -23.42 7.51 -5.31
C LEU A 23 -24.74 7.19 -4.57
N CYS A 24 -25.82 6.88 -5.29
CA CYS A 24 -27.10 6.49 -4.71
C CYS A 24 -27.02 5.07 -4.13
N ALA A 25 -26.96 4.98 -2.81
CA ALA A 25 -26.81 3.70 -2.11
C ALA A 25 -27.96 2.73 -2.37
N GLU A 26 -29.18 3.24 -2.51
CA GLU A 26 -30.39 2.44 -2.78
C GLU A 26 -30.40 1.83 -4.20
N GLY A 27 -29.58 2.36 -5.09
CA GLY A 27 -29.37 1.81 -6.43
C GLY A 27 -28.34 0.67 -6.49
N LYS A 28 -27.75 0.29 -5.34
CA LYS A 28 -26.72 -0.74 -5.24
C LYS A 28 -27.21 -1.95 -4.47
N ASN A 29 -26.82 -3.13 -4.93
CA ASN A 29 -26.95 -4.38 -4.18
C ASN A 29 -25.55 -4.83 -3.72
N PRO A 30 -25.14 -4.59 -2.46
CA PRO A 30 -23.78 -4.92 -1.98
C PRO A 30 -23.44 -6.42 -2.08
N VAL A 31 -24.44 -7.30 -1.98
CA VAL A 31 -24.24 -8.76 -2.15
C VAL A 31 -23.85 -9.06 -3.59
N GLU A 32 -24.62 -8.58 -4.54
CA GLU A 32 -24.33 -8.74 -5.97
C GLU A 32 -22.98 -8.11 -6.36
N MET A 33 -22.71 -6.90 -5.89
CA MET A 33 -21.45 -6.20 -6.19
C MET A 33 -20.24 -7.01 -5.70
N THR A 34 -20.32 -7.61 -4.51
CA THR A 34 -19.24 -8.46 -3.96
C THR A 34 -19.07 -9.72 -4.82
N LEU A 35 -20.16 -10.37 -5.23
CA LEU A 35 -20.10 -11.55 -6.08
C LEU A 35 -19.57 -11.22 -7.48
N GLN A 36 -20.01 -10.12 -8.07
CA GLN A 36 -19.51 -9.64 -9.37
C GLN A 36 -18.01 -9.32 -9.33
N LEU A 37 -17.52 -8.73 -8.23
CA LEU A 37 -16.08 -8.48 -8.06
C LEU A 37 -15.30 -9.79 -8.02
N ARG A 38 -15.75 -10.78 -7.25
CA ARG A 38 -15.17 -12.12 -7.24
C ARG A 38 -15.17 -12.74 -8.64
N ASP A 39 -16.29 -12.64 -9.36
CA ASP A 39 -16.44 -13.24 -10.69
C ASP A 39 -15.53 -12.55 -11.71
N ALA A 40 -15.35 -11.23 -11.61
CA ALA A 40 -14.38 -10.51 -12.42
C ALA A 40 -12.93 -10.96 -12.17
N PHE A 41 -12.59 -11.28 -10.91
CA PHE A 41 -11.28 -11.90 -10.60
C PHE A 41 -11.18 -13.29 -11.22
N ASN A 42 -12.22 -14.11 -11.13
CA ASN A 42 -12.27 -15.44 -11.72
C ASN A 42 -12.13 -15.40 -13.25
N ASP A 43 -12.73 -14.43 -13.92
CA ASP A 43 -12.58 -14.23 -15.36
C ASP A 43 -11.13 -13.98 -15.75
N ILE A 44 -10.42 -13.11 -15.02
CA ILE A 44 -8.99 -12.85 -15.24
C ILE A 44 -8.16 -14.12 -15.00
N LEU A 45 -8.39 -14.80 -13.88
CA LEU A 45 -7.64 -15.99 -13.46
C LEU A 45 -7.86 -17.18 -14.41
N THR A 46 -9.06 -17.28 -14.98
CA THR A 46 -9.43 -18.35 -15.93
C THR A 46 -8.92 -18.02 -17.34
N TYR A 47 -9.03 -16.75 -17.76
CA TYR A 47 -8.58 -16.33 -19.09
C TYR A 47 -7.06 -16.46 -19.26
N ARG A 48 -6.31 -16.23 -18.18
CA ARG A 48 -4.85 -16.33 -18.18
C ARG A 48 -4.34 -17.09 -16.97
N ASP A 49 -3.82 -18.29 -17.20
CA ASP A 49 -3.40 -19.27 -16.18
C ASP A 49 -2.19 -18.85 -15.33
N ASP A 50 -1.36 -17.91 -15.83
CA ASP A 50 -0.21 -17.37 -15.11
C ASP A 50 -0.43 -15.94 -14.55
N ALA A 51 -1.63 -15.37 -14.70
CA ALA A 51 -1.93 -14.04 -14.21
C ALA A 51 -1.95 -13.97 -12.68
N LEU A 52 -1.37 -12.90 -12.14
CA LEU A 52 -1.40 -12.52 -10.73
C LEU A 52 -2.22 -11.23 -10.59
N ILE A 53 -3.27 -11.27 -9.80
CA ILE A 53 -4.10 -10.09 -9.53
C ILE A 53 -3.54 -9.37 -8.30
N LEU A 54 -3.20 -8.09 -8.46
CA LEU A 54 -2.89 -7.20 -7.36
C LEU A 54 -4.07 -6.27 -7.14
N VAL A 55 -4.73 -6.41 -6.02
CA VAL A 55 -5.81 -5.49 -5.64
C VAL A 55 -5.20 -4.32 -4.90
N GLU A 56 -5.51 -3.12 -5.35
CA GLU A 56 -5.19 -1.86 -4.69
C GLU A 56 -6.47 -1.31 -4.06
N PRO A 57 -6.69 -1.53 -2.76
CA PRO A 57 -7.89 -1.06 -2.09
C PRO A 57 -7.88 0.45 -1.95
N LYS A 58 -9.03 1.08 -2.17
CA LYS A 58 -9.24 2.50 -1.90
C LYS A 58 -10.59 2.69 -1.20
N PRO A 59 -10.64 3.36 -0.03
CA PRO A 59 -11.85 3.42 0.79
C PRO A 59 -12.90 4.38 0.23
N ASN A 60 -12.47 5.44 -0.41
CA ASN A 60 -13.31 6.52 -0.92
C ASN A 60 -12.64 7.25 -2.09
N GLU A 61 -13.33 8.25 -2.66
CA GLU A 61 -12.87 9.09 -3.76
C GLU A 61 -12.40 8.26 -5.01
N PRO A 62 -12.99 8.54 -6.18
CA PRO A 62 -13.97 9.63 -6.49
C PRO A 62 -15.40 9.36 -6.04
N ILE A 63 -15.65 8.28 -5.33
CA ILE A 63 -16.94 7.95 -4.75
C ILE A 63 -16.90 8.04 -3.22
N ASP A 64 -18.06 8.09 -2.56
CA ASP A 64 -18.11 8.25 -1.10
C ASP A 64 -17.52 7.06 -0.36
N ARG A 65 -17.83 5.84 -0.80
CA ARG A 65 -17.37 4.61 -0.16
C ARG A 65 -17.22 3.49 -1.18
N SER A 66 -16.06 2.86 -1.19
CA SER A 66 -15.80 1.67 -2.00
C SER A 66 -16.28 0.41 -1.30
N ILE A 67 -16.76 -0.57 -2.07
CA ILE A 67 -17.12 -1.89 -1.55
C ILE A 67 -15.89 -2.68 -1.08
N CYS A 68 -14.74 -2.45 -1.72
CA CYS A 68 -13.48 -3.10 -1.41
C CYS A 68 -12.45 -2.06 -0.91
N GLY A 69 -12.76 -1.40 0.20
CA GLY A 69 -12.03 -0.24 0.70
C GLY A 69 -10.80 -0.52 1.55
N THR A 70 -10.51 -1.79 1.91
CA THR A 70 -9.39 -2.16 2.77
C THR A 70 -8.70 -3.43 2.30
N ALA A 71 -7.48 -3.67 2.78
CA ALA A 71 -6.73 -4.90 2.55
C ALA A 71 -7.53 -6.16 2.93
N GLY A 72 -8.22 -6.11 4.07
CA GLY A 72 -9.05 -7.23 4.54
C GLY A 72 -10.21 -7.57 3.61
N HIS A 73 -10.91 -6.56 3.05
CA HIS A 73 -11.97 -6.77 2.07
C HIS A 73 -11.43 -7.44 0.80
N ALA A 74 -10.31 -6.94 0.27
CA ALA A 74 -9.69 -7.49 -0.95
C ALA A 74 -9.27 -8.95 -0.77
N LEU A 75 -8.64 -9.28 0.36
CA LEU A 75 -8.23 -10.65 0.65
C LEU A 75 -9.42 -11.57 0.92
N ALA A 76 -10.48 -11.09 1.56
CA ALA A 76 -11.70 -11.86 1.76
C ALA A 76 -12.34 -12.24 0.42
N VAL A 77 -12.48 -11.29 -0.51
CA VAL A 77 -12.99 -11.59 -1.86
C VAL A 77 -12.04 -12.53 -2.61
N GLY A 78 -10.73 -12.28 -2.53
CA GLY A 78 -9.69 -13.12 -3.15
C GLY A 78 -9.71 -14.57 -2.67
N ALA A 79 -10.04 -14.80 -1.40
CA ALA A 79 -10.12 -16.14 -0.81
C ALA A 79 -11.25 -17.02 -1.41
N TYR A 80 -12.25 -16.40 -2.04
CA TYR A 80 -13.37 -17.09 -2.67
C TYR A 80 -13.25 -17.17 -4.19
N THR A 81 -12.10 -16.87 -4.75
CA THR A 81 -11.82 -17.04 -6.17
C THR A 81 -11.45 -18.48 -6.52
N VAL A 82 -11.44 -18.80 -7.81
CA VAL A 82 -11.04 -20.13 -8.33
C VAL A 82 -9.59 -20.50 -8.01
N ASP A 83 -8.72 -19.49 -7.80
CA ASP A 83 -7.35 -19.68 -7.37
C ASP A 83 -6.90 -18.55 -6.43
N PRO A 84 -7.19 -18.67 -5.11
CA PRO A 84 -6.80 -17.69 -4.12
C PRO A 84 -5.29 -17.43 -4.04
N SER A 85 -4.45 -18.36 -4.49
CA SER A 85 -2.99 -18.21 -4.46
C SER A 85 -2.50 -17.09 -5.39
N ARG A 86 -3.27 -16.80 -6.44
CA ARG A 86 -2.95 -15.80 -7.47
C ARG A 86 -3.61 -14.42 -7.24
N VAL A 87 -4.20 -14.19 -6.06
CA VAL A 87 -4.72 -12.88 -5.66
C VAL A 87 -3.89 -12.35 -4.49
N GLY A 88 -3.36 -11.16 -4.63
CA GLY A 88 -2.57 -10.45 -3.63
C GLY A 88 -2.88 -8.97 -3.61
N LEU A 89 -2.08 -8.20 -2.91
CA LEU A 89 -2.32 -6.77 -2.62
C LEU A 89 -1.19 -5.89 -3.14
N CYS A 90 -1.59 -4.71 -3.60
CA CYS A 90 -0.76 -3.51 -3.62
C CYS A 90 -1.28 -2.57 -2.53
N ILE A 91 -0.49 -2.33 -1.49
CA ILE A 91 -0.88 -1.39 -0.43
C ILE A 91 -0.35 -0.01 -0.76
N GLU A 92 -1.27 0.95 -0.83
CA GLU A 92 -0.91 2.36 -0.96
C GLU A 92 -1.02 3.08 0.38
N SER A 93 0.02 3.86 0.72
CA SER A 93 0.11 4.57 2.00
C SER A 93 -1.07 5.50 2.24
N ALA A 94 -1.39 6.35 1.23
CA ALA A 94 -2.50 7.31 1.35
C ALA A 94 -3.85 6.61 1.49
N HIS A 95 -4.08 5.51 0.77
CA HIS A 95 -5.33 4.76 0.84
C HIS A 95 -5.58 4.15 2.22
N SER A 96 -4.54 3.62 2.87
CA SER A 96 -4.65 3.14 4.26
C SER A 96 -4.99 4.30 5.21
N ILE A 97 -4.35 5.46 5.07
CA ILE A 97 -4.64 6.64 5.88
C ILE A 97 -6.07 7.15 5.65
N LEU A 98 -6.53 7.20 4.39
CA LEU A 98 -7.91 7.56 4.05
C LEU A 98 -8.94 6.59 4.66
N ALA A 99 -8.58 5.32 4.84
CA ALA A 99 -9.39 4.33 5.54
C ALA A 99 -9.36 4.48 7.07
N GLY A 100 -8.55 5.40 7.61
CA GLY A 100 -8.33 5.55 9.05
C GLY A 100 -7.42 4.48 9.64
N LEU A 101 -6.60 3.83 8.82
CA LEU A 101 -5.69 2.76 9.18
C LEU A 101 -4.23 3.23 9.18
N ASP A 102 -3.36 2.45 9.80
CA ASP A 102 -1.91 2.66 9.73
C ASP A 102 -1.33 1.86 8.56
N PRO A 103 -0.65 2.51 7.58
CA PRO A 103 -0.10 1.83 6.42
C PRO A 103 0.91 0.73 6.77
N ALA A 104 1.73 0.92 7.81
CA ALA A 104 2.70 -0.10 8.22
C ALA A 104 1.99 -1.35 8.78
N ASN A 105 0.87 -1.17 9.49
CA ASN A 105 0.04 -2.28 9.96
C ASN A 105 -0.62 -3.02 8.79
N ASP A 106 -1.15 -2.31 7.80
CA ASP A 106 -1.74 -2.92 6.60
C ASP A 106 -0.70 -3.73 5.81
N MET A 107 0.50 -3.16 5.63
CA MET A 107 1.63 -3.86 5.01
C MET A 107 2.02 -5.11 5.81
N GLY A 108 2.14 -4.98 7.14
CA GLY A 108 2.45 -6.09 8.05
C GLY A 108 1.40 -7.19 7.99
N PHE A 109 0.12 -6.84 7.97
CA PHE A 109 -0.99 -7.79 7.80
C PHE A 109 -0.87 -8.57 6.48
N ALA A 110 -0.64 -7.88 5.37
CA ALA A 110 -0.50 -8.51 4.05
C ALA A 110 0.79 -9.36 3.95
N LEU A 111 1.89 -8.93 4.58
CA LEU A 111 3.15 -9.68 4.69
C LEU A 111 2.97 -10.99 5.46
N ALA A 112 2.28 -10.95 6.60
CA ALA A 112 2.02 -12.14 7.43
C ALA A 112 1.24 -13.22 6.67
N LEU A 113 0.39 -12.83 5.73
CA LEU A 113 -0.39 -13.72 4.89
C LEU A 113 0.31 -14.08 3.55
N ASN A 114 1.53 -13.60 3.34
CA ASN A 114 2.27 -13.74 2.07
C ASN A 114 1.53 -13.18 0.84
N LYS A 115 0.79 -12.09 1.05
CA LYS A 115 -0.08 -11.45 0.05
C LYS A 115 0.31 -10.03 -0.32
N LEU A 116 1.34 -9.46 0.29
CA LEU A 116 1.89 -8.18 -0.12
C LEU A 116 2.81 -8.38 -1.33
N TRP A 117 2.39 -7.94 -2.52
CA TRP A 117 3.16 -8.09 -3.77
C TRP A 117 3.52 -6.76 -4.42
N GLY A 118 2.97 -5.68 -3.90
CA GLY A 118 3.29 -4.32 -4.30
C GLY A 118 3.03 -3.34 -3.17
N VAL A 119 3.75 -2.25 -3.16
CA VAL A 119 3.44 -1.08 -2.34
C VAL A 119 3.52 0.17 -3.21
N HIS A 120 2.59 1.10 -3.01
CA HIS A 120 2.63 2.45 -3.52
C HIS A 120 2.93 3.40 -2.36
N LEU A 121 4.13 3.94 -2.34
CA LEU A 121 4.57 4.85 -1.30
C LEU A 121 4.26 6.29 -1.67
N ASN A 122 3.48 6.94 -0.84
CA ASN A 122 3.17 8.36 -0.87
C ASN A 122 2.92 8.87 0.55
N ASP A 123 2.41 10.07 0.70
CA ASP A 123 2.04 10.63 2.00
C ASP A 123 0.69 11.36 1.92
N GLN A 124 0.07 11.50 3.08
CA GLN A 124 -1.30 11.96 3.22
C GLN A 124 -1.46 12.69 4.57
N ASN A 125 -2.07 13.86 4.58
CA ASN A 125 -2.22 14.63 5.82
C ASN A 125 -3.63 14.58 6.43
N GLY A 126 -4.41 13.56 6.14
CA GLY A 126 -5.74 13.38 6.70
C GLY A 126 -6.67 12.57 5.81
N CYS A 127 -7.94 12.47 6.21
CA CYS A 127 -8.91 11.54 5.62
C CYS A 127 -9.86 12.21 4.60
N ARG A 128 -9.45 13.28 3.93
CA ARG A 128 -10.37 14.07 3.07
C ARG A 128 -10.42 13.56 1.63
N TYR A 129 -9.30 13.65 0.93
CA TYR A 129 -9.13 13.27 -0.47
C TYR A 129 -7.71 12.77 -0.67
N ASP A 130 -7.51 12.05 -1.74
CA ASP A 130 -6.22 11.48 -2.09
C ASP A 130 -5.24 12.55 -2.55
N GLN A 131 -4.19 12.75 -1.76
CA GLN A 131 -3.26 13.85 -1.99
C GLN A 131 -2.05 13.43 -2.82
N ASP A 132 -1.68 12.17 -2.81
CA ASP A 132 -0.49 11.62 -3.49
C ASP A 132 0.76 12.48 -3.27
N LYS A 133 0.98 12.91 -2.03
CA LYS A 133 2.12 13.73 -1.67
C LYS A 133 3.41 12.93 -1.73
N ALA A 134 4.53 13.59 -1.90
CA ALA A 134 5.82 12.94 -1.84
C ALA A 134 5.98 12.15 -0.52
N PHE A 135 6.56 10.96 -0.60
CA PHE A 135 6.69 10.05 0.54
C PHE A 135 7.45 10.69 1.71
N GLY A 136 6.88 10.63 2.90
CA GLY A 136 7.49 11.07 4.16
C GLY A 136 7.53 12.59 4.39
N VAL A 137 6.80 13.39 3.60
CA VAL A 137 6.83 14.86 3.74
C VAL A 137 5.85 15.40 4.80
N ASP A 138 4.82 14.65 5.14
CA ASP A 138 3.85 15.03 6.17
C ASP A 138 4.05 14.24 7.47
N ASN A 139 4.26 12.94 7.37
CA ASN A 139 4.43 12.07 8.53
C ASN A 139 5.67 11.20 8.41
N LEU A 140 6.82 11.78 8.71
CA LEU A 140 8.12 11.10 8.62
C LEU A 140 8.20 9.85 9.50
N ARG A 141 7.60 9.87 10.70
CA ARG A 141 7.60 8.72 11.61
C ARG A 141 6.76 7.57 11.06
N ASN A 142 5.62 7.86 10.47
CA ASN A 142 4.79 6.85 9.78
C ASN A 142 5.55 6.26 8.58
N ALA A 143 6.20 7.11 7.77
CA ALA A 143 7.03 6.66 6.66
C ALA A 143 8.19 5.76 7.12
N PHE A 144 8.83 6.09 8.25
CA PHE A 144 9.85 5.24 8.87
C PHE A 144 9.30 3.86 9.25
N ASN A 145 8.12 3.80 9.87
CA ASN A 145 7.49 2.53 10.24
C ASN A 145 7.17 1.65 9.02
N GLN A 146 6.74 2.25 7.92
CA GLN A 146 6.51 1.55 6.65
C GLN A 146 7.82 0.95 6.11
N VAL A 147 8.89 1.73 6.03
CA VAL A 147 10.21 1.23 5.57
C VAL A 147 10.72 0.15 6.50
N LYS A 148 10.51 0.30 7.82
CA LYS A 148 10.96 -0.67 8.83
C LYS A 148 10.25 -2.02 8.64
N VAL A 149 8.93 -2.04 8.52
CA VAL A 149 8.19 -3.31 8.35
C VAL A 149 8.54 -4.01 7.03
N LEU A 150 8.77 -3.27 5.96
CA LEU A 150 9.21 -3.84 4.68
C LEU A 150 10.62 -4.45 4.78
N TYR A 151 11.56 -3.73 5.42
CA TYR A 151 12.94 -4.18 5.60
C TYR A 151 13.03 -5.43 6.49
N GLU A 152 12.36 -5.42 7.63
CA GLU A 152 12.35 -6.53 8.61
C GLU A 152 11.79 -7.83 8.02
N ASN A 153 10.95 -7.73 7.02
CA ASN A 153 10.31 -8.87 6.36
C ASN A 153 10.90 -9.19 4.98
N ASN A 154 12.06 -8.64 4.65
CA ASN A 154 12.77 -8.88 3.38
C ASN A 154 11.89 -8.65 2.14
N PHE A 155 11.03 -7.62 2.18
CA PHE A 155 10.20 -7.27 1.02
C PHE A 155 11.09 -6.84 -0.15
N GLY A 156 10.83 -7.42 -1.32
CA GLY A 156 11.67 -7.30 -2.52
C GLY A 156 12.49 -8.57 -2.83
N ASP A 157 12.77 -9.40 -1.82
CA ASP A 157 13.60 -10.61 -1.94
C ASP A 157 12.81 -11.92 -1.77
N ARG A 158 11.49 -11.85 -1.60
CA ARG A 158 10.62 -13.00 -1.28
C ARG A 158 10.17 -13.80 -2.51
N GLY A 159 10.56 -13.41 -3.71
CA GLY A 159 10.28 -14.14 -4.94
C GLY A 159 8.87 -13.98 -5.52
N ASN A 160 8.03 -13.12 -4.96
CA ASN A 160 6.65 -12.86 -5.40
C ASN A 160 6.56 -11.72 -6.43
N PHE A 161 7.65 -11.40 -7.14
CA PHE A 161 7.72 -10.21 -8.02
C PHE A 161 7.37 -8.92 -7.27
N GLU A 162 7.78 -8.83 -6.01
CA GLU A 162 7.50 -7.68 -5.15
C GLU A 162 8.09 -6.39 -5.72
N CYS A 163 7.34 -5.31 -5.63
CA CYS A 163 7.77 -4.02 -6.14
C CYS A 163 7.39 -2.87 -5.22
N VAL A 164 8.24 -1.86 -5.21
CA VAL A 164 7.97 -0.56 -4.58
C VAL A 164 7.72 0.45 -5.68
N GLY A 165 6.51 0.99 -5.74
CA GLY A 165 6.12 2.10 -6.60
C GLY A 165 6.02 3.40 -5.80
N LEU A 166 6.12 4.51 -6.51
CA LEU A 166 5.86 5.84 -5.98
C LEU A 166 4.60 6.39 -6.68
N ASP A 167 3.46 6.33 -6.00
CA ASP A 167 2.22 6.93 -6.50
C ASP A 167 2.11 8.34 -5.93
N VAL A 168 2.82 9.25 -6.55
CA VAL A 168 2.97 10.63 -6.11
C VAL A 168 2.75 11.60 -7.27
N LYS A 169 2.14 12.75 -7.00
CA LYS A 169 1.88 13.77 -8.01
C LYS A 169 2.56 15.11 -7.70
N ALA A 170 2.91 15.83 -8.75
CA ALA A 170 3.46 17.17 -8.63
C ALA A 170 2.39 18.14 -8.08
N MET A 171 2.81 19.10 -7.26
CA MET A 171 1.97 20.21 -6.89
C MET A 171 1.63 21.05 -8.14
N ARG A 172 0.41 21.57 -8.22
CA ARG A 172 -0.04 22.38 -9.37
C ARG A 172 0.79 23.65 -9.60
N THR A 173 1.46 24.12 -8.55
CA THR A 173 2.33 25.30 -8.58
C THR A 173 3.79 24.99 -8.84
N GLN A 174 4.11 23.70 -9.08
CA GLN A 174 5.48 23.31 -9.37
C GLN A 174 5.89 23.82 -10.77
N PRO A 175 7.08 24.45 -10.91
CA PRO A 175 7.61 24.83 -12.22
C PRO A 175 7.80 23.61 -13.14
N ASP A 176 7.58 23.79 -14.46
CA ASP A 176 7.64 22.71 -15.45
C ASP A 176 9.00 22.02 -15.48
N GLU A 177 10.08 22.77 -15.33
CA GLU A 177 11.46 22.25 -15.26
C GLU A 177 11.73 21.33 -14.07
N ASP A 178 10.91 21.41 -13.04
CA ASP A 178 10.99 20.60 -11.81
C ASP A 178 9.76 19.70 -11.58
N CYS A 179 8.98 19.44 -12.63
CA CYS A 179 7.71 18.69 -12.54
C CYS A 179 7.86 17.26 -11.96
N TYR A 180 9.07 16.69 -11.94
CA TYR A 180 9.41 15.38 -11.40
C TYR A 180 10.05 15.43 -10.00
N ARG A 181 10.13 16.60 -9.36
CA ARG A 181 10.80 16.78 -8.06
C ARG A 181 10.21 15.92 -6.95
N HIS A 182 8.91 15.70 -6.96
CA HIS A 182 8.21 14.83 -6.01
C HIS A 182 8.72 13.39 -6.04
N LEU A 183 9.03 12.83 -7.21
CA LEU A 183 9.62 11.50 -7.35
C LEU A 183 11.03 11.43 -6.76
N ILE A 184 11.88 12.42 -7.08
CA ILE A 184 13.24 12.52 -6.54
C ILE A 184 13.21 12.64 -5.01
N ASN A 185 12.31 13.47 -4.48
CA ASN A 185 12.19 13.67 -3.04
C ASN A 185 11.74 12.38 -2.34
N SER A 186 10.71 11.71 -2.86
CA SER A 186 10.21 10.44 -2.32
C SER A 186 11.29 9.37 -2.28
N LYS A 187 12.04 9.20 -3.38
CA LYS A 187 13.17 8.27 -3.44
C LYS A 187 14.24 8.61 -2.40
N LYS A 188 14.64 9.88 -2.31
CA LYS A 188 15.66 10.31 -1.33
C LYS A 188 15.22 10.09 0.12
N ILE A 189 13.95 10.35 0.44
CA ILE A 189 13.43 10.11 1.79
C ILE A 189 13.41 8.61 2.07
N PHE A 190 12.93 7.79 1.14
CA PHE A 190 12.97 6.34 1.29
C PHE A 190 14.39 5.82 1.56
N GLU A 191 15.38 6.22 0.77
CA GLU A 191 16.78 5.81 0.94
C GLU A 191 17.36 6.25 2.30
N LYS A 192 17.05 7.48 2.73
CA LYS A 192 17.46 7.97 4.07
C LYS A 192 16.82 7.17 5.20
N LEU A 193 15.52 6.88 5.09
CA LEU A 193 14.81 6.09 6.09
C LEU A 193 15.33 4.65 6.12
N LEU A 194 15.58 4.04 4.97
CA LEU A 194 16.19 2.72 4.90
C LEU A 194 17.57 2.66 5.57
N ALA A 195 18.39 3.70 5.37
CA ALA A 195 19.69 3.80 6.04
C ALA A 195 19.54 3.92 7.57
N LYS A 196 18.49 4.60 8.06
CA LYS A 196 18.18 4.68 9.51
C LYS A 196 17.65 3.35 10.05
N VAL A 197 16.77 2.66 9.32
CA VAL A 197 16.26 1.32 9.68
C VAL A 197 17.41 0.31 9.80
N LYS A 198 18.40 0.33 8.89
CA LYS A 198 19.59 -0.53 8.95
C LYS A 198 20.45 -0.30 10.17
N ARG A 199 20.39 0.87 10.81
CA ARG A 199 21.12 1.22 12.03
C ARG A 199 20.25 1.19 13.29
N PHE A 200 18.99 0.77 13.15
CA PHE A 200 18.05 0.71 14.26
C PHE A 200 18.50 -0.32 15.29
N ASP A 201 18.48 0.05 16.55
CA ASP A 201 18.90 -0.82 17.66
C ASP A 201 17.74 -1.72 18.09
N TYR A 202 17.71 -2.92 17.54
CA TYR A 202 16.70 -3.93 17.83
C TYR A 202 16.83 -4.52 19.24
N GLU A 203 18.04 -4.54 19.84
CA GLU A 203 18.24 -5.00 21.21
C GLU A 203 17.65 -3.98 22.19
N PHE A 204 17.88 -2.70 21.94
CA PHE A 204 17.28 -1.62 22.72
C PHE A 204 15.74 -1.65 22.60
N GLN A 205 15.19 -1.84 21.40
CA GLN A 205 13.76 -2.02 21.20
C GLN A 205 13.23 -3.18 22.05
N ALA A 206 13.87 -4.34 21.98
CA ALA A 206 13.44 -5.53 22.72
C ALA A 206 13.49 -5.28 24.25
N ALA A 207 14.52 -4.58 24.74
CA ALA A 207 14.61 -4.19 26.15
C ALA A 207 13.46 -3.26 26.56
N CYS A 208 13.20 -2.20 25.78
CA CYS A 208 12.09 -1.28 26.05
C CYS A 208 10.72 -1.99 26.06
N VAL A 209 10.50 -2.90 25.12
CA VAL A 209 9.25 -3.71 25.06
C VAL A 209 9.12 -4.59 26.31
N LYS A 210 10.20 -5.27 26.72
CA LYS A 210 10.21 -6.12 27.92
C LYS A 210 9.95 -5.32 29.20
N GLU A 211 10.49 -4.11 29.28
CA GLU A 211 10.32 -3.18 30.41
C GLU A 211 8.99 -2.41 30.35
N GLN A 212 8.24 -2.53 29.25
CA GLN A 212 7.04 -1.71 28.95
C GLN A 212 7.33 -0.20 28.95
N ASN A 213 8.57 0.19 28.64
CA ASN A 213 9.04 1.58 28.62
C ASN A 213 8.97 2.13 27.18
N PHE A 214 7.76 2.34 26.70
CA PHE A 214 7.51 2.77 25.31
C PHE A 214 7.85 4.25 25.08
N GLU A 215 7.73 5.12 26.07
CA GLU A 215 8.13 6.52 25.99
C GLU A 215 9.64 6.66 25.74
N LYS A 216 10.45 5.81 26.36
CA LYS A 216 11.90 5.74 26.11
C LYS A 216 12.19 5.31 24.67
N LEU A 217 11.46 4.33 24.17
CA LEU A 217 11.58 3.88 22.77
C LEU A 217 11.14 5.00 21.79
N GLU A 218 10.09 5.73 22.10
CA GLU A 218 9.65 6.86 21.28
C GLU A 218 10.72 7.93 21.14
N MET A 219 11.39 8.31 22.23
CA MET A 219 12.47 9.29 22.18
C MET A 219 13.64 8.78 21.35
N TYR A 220 14.06 7.52 21.52
CA TYR A 220 15.08 6.92 20.68
C TYR A 220 14.75 7.00 19.18
N VAL A 221 13.49 6.71 18.80
CA VAL A 221 13.05 6.82 17.40
C VAL A 221 13.10 8.27 16.92
N MET A 222 12.71 9.23 17.76
CA MET A 222 12.77 10.66 17.41
C MET A 222 14.22 11.13 17.23
N ASP A 223 15.12 10.76 18.13
CA ASP A 223 16.54 11.10 18.03
C ASP A 223 17.15 10.50 16.75
N LEU A 224 16.87 9.22 16.48
CA LEU A 224 17.28 8.57 15.23
C LEU A 224 16.77 9.31 14.00
N LEU A 225 15.52 9.78 13.99
CA LEU A 225 14.93 10.50 12.85
C LEU A 225 15.50 11.90 12.70
N MET A 226 15.77 12.61 13.80
CA MET A 226 16.38 13.94 13.81
C MET A 226 17.87 13.93 13.44
N GLY A 227 18.54 12.81 13.56
CA GLY A 227 19.93 12.64 13.10
C GLY A 227 20.96 12.63 14.20
N ASP A 228 20.52 12.45 15.44
CA ASP A 228 21.39 12.31 16.62
C ASP A 228 21.89 10.88 16.83
#